data_c21d9b75d75c3135d84e2f203d81796b
#
_entry.id   c21d9b75d75c3135d84e2f203d81796b
#
_cell.length_a   1.000
_cell.length_b   1.000
_cell.length_c   1.000
_cell.angle_alpha   90.00
_cell.angle_beta   90.00
_cell.angle_gamma   90.00
#
_symmetry.space_group_name_H-M   'P 1'
#
loop_
_entity.id
_entity.type
_entity.pdbx_description
1 polymer ?
#
loop_
_entity_poly.entity_id
_entity_poly.type
_entity_poly.pdbx_seq_one_letter_code
_entity_poly.pdbx_strand_id
1 'polypeptide(L)'
;MTIRWYPGHMSKALEQISELVRKIDLIIEVLDARLPYSSSNHLLEQVRRNKPCIKVLNKNDLADPAVTRAWVQHFQKSAGVRALPLVAKNIPEVKSLVKLCKQLVPQRGNPGYPIRTMVVGIPNVGKSTLINTLAGRSIAKVGDRPAVTMRPQQIPLNNGILIFDTPGLLWPAMDDQGGAYRLATSGAIGANALDYTNVGVFAAAYMMRRYPDLLKERYKLAELPETPYEVVEAVGRCLGCIMSGGVVDVHRAAETFLRELRAGKAGRISFEEPGTPEDVEAELLRFAGIEVGEQHQQAPIMPE
;
A
#
# COMPACT_ATOMS: atom_id res chain seq x y z
N MET A 1 18.95 9.28 5.76
CA MET A 1 19.18 7.82 5.72
C MET A 1 18.35 7.23 4.59
N THR A 2 18.98 6.70 3.54
CA THR A 2 18.26 6.20 2.37
C THR A 2 17.77 4.78 2.63
N ILE A 3 16.49 4.50 2.48
CA ILE A 3 15.92 3.15 2.57
C ILE A 3 16.38 2.37 1.32
N ARG A 4 17.29 1.41 1.47
CA ARG A 4 17.84 0.62 0.34
C ARG A 4 17.25 -0.78 0.33
N TRP A 5 16.84 -1.24 -0.86
CA TRP A 5 16.33 -2.59 -1.13
C TRP A 5 17.29 -3.35 -2.04
N TYR A 6 17.37 -4.68 -1.90
CA TYR A 6 18.33 -5.49 -2.64
C TYR A 6 17.84 -5.83 -4.07
N PRO A 7 18.60 -5.46 -5.14
CA PRO A 7 18.21 -5.68 -6.53
C PRO A 7 18.17 -7.14 -7.00
N GLY A 8 18.92 -8.02 -6.35
CA GLY A 8 19.14 -9.39 -6.85
C GLY A 8 17.93 -10.34 -6.83
N HIS A 9 16.88 -10.03 -6.06
CA HIS A 9 15.66 -10.85 -6.02
C HIS A 9 14.58 -10.41 -7.03
N MET A 10 14.76 -9.29 -7.68
CA MET A 10 13.76 -8.64 -8.54
C MET A 10 13.67 -9.24 -9.93
N SER A 11 14.81 -9.48 -10.59
CA SER A 11 14.82 -10.07 -11.93
C SER A 11 14.14 -11.44 -11.94
N LYS A 12 14.42 -12.27 -10.93
CA LYS A 12 13.76 -13.58 -10.77
C LYS A 12 12.27 -13.46 -10.51
N ALA A 13 11.84 -12.47 -9.71
CA ALA A 13 10.43 -12.25 -9.43
C ALA A 13 9.66 -11.75 -10.67
N LEU A 14 10.25 -10.85 -11.45
CA LEU A 14 9.68 -10.39 -12.72
C LEU A 14 9.56 -11.53 -13.74
N GLU A 15 10.57 -12.38 -13.86
CA GLU A 15 10.54 -13.55 -14.72
C GLU A 15 9.41 -14.51 -14.32
N GLN A 16 9.29 -14.83 -13.04
CA GLN A 16 8.21 -15.68 -12.51
C GLN A 16 6.83 -15.08 -12.76
N ILE A 17 6.66 -13.75 -12.59
CA ILE A 17 5.38 -13.07 -12.89
C ILE A 17 5.10 -13.11 -14.37
N SER A 18 6.07 -12.84 -15.22
CA SER A 18 5.93 -12.88 -16.68
C SER A 18 5.50 -14.26 -17.18
N GLU A 19 6.04 -15.33 -16.60
CA GLU A 19 5.61 -16.69 -16.88
C GLU A 19 4.18 -16.98 -16.42
N LEU A 20 3.81 -16.51 -15.23
CA LEU A 20 2.47 -16.67 -14.69
C LEU A 20 1.44 -15.90 -15.54
N VAL A 21 1.74 -14.67 -15.98
CA VAL A 21 0.85 -13.85 -16.80
C VAL A 21 0.43 -14.56 -18.08
N ARG A 22 1.28 -15.42 -18.66
CA ARG A 22 0.92 -16.23 -19.84
C ARG A 22 -0.16 -17.28 -19.54
N LYS A 23 -0.26 -17.75 -18.29
CA LYS A 23 -1.16 -18.84 -17.87
C LYS A 23 -2.46 -18.39 -17.25
N ILE A 24 -2.64 -17.09 -16.99
CA ILE A 24 -3.80 -16.51 -16.34
C ILE A 24 -4.72 -15.77 -17.32
N ASP A 25 -5.92 -15.48 -16.86
CA ASP A 25 -6.95 -14.77 -17.62
C ASP A 25 -7.18 -13.35 -17.04
N LEU A 26 -6.92 -13.14 -15.75
CA LEU A 26 -7.21 -11.92 -15.01
C LEU A 26 -6.13 -11.66 -13.96
N ILE A 27 -5.85 -10.38 -13.68
CA ILE A 27 -4.99 -9.94 -12.60
C ILE A 27 -5.83 -9.19 -11.57
N ILE A 28 -5.63 -9.50 -10.29
CA ILE A 28 -6.10 -8.71 -9.16
C ILE A 28 -4.86 -8.14 -8.46
N GLU A 29 -4.69 -6.84 -8.55
CA GLU A 29 -3.66 -6.12 -7.84
C GLU A 29 -4.25 -5.50 -6.58
N VAL A 30 -3.80 -5.96 -5.41
CA VAL A 30 -4.29 -5.49 -4.11
C VAL A 30 -3.41 -4.33 -3.64
N LEU A 31 -4.01 -3.15 -3.53
CA LEU A 31 -3.38 -1.91 -3.13
C LEU A 31 -3.89 -1.47 -1.74
N ASP A 32 -3.11 -0.69 -1.01
CA ASP A 32 -3.60 0.01 0.17
C ASP A 32 -4.32 1.30 -0.29
N ALA A 33 -5.60 1.44 0.03
CA ALA A 33 -6.40 2.60 -0.39
C ALA A 33 -5.88 3.94 0.13
N ARG A 34 -5.00 3.93 1.15
CA ARG A 34 -4.37 5.14 1.69
C ARG A 34 -3.17 5.62 0.87
N LEU A 35 -2.57 4.73 0.07
CA LEU A 35 -1.38 4.98 -0.75
C LEU A 35 -1.40 4.11 -2.04
N PRO A 36 -2.37 4.34 -2.94
CA PRO A 36 -2.58 3.49 -4.11
C PRO A 36 -1.42 3.50 -5.10
N TYR A 37 -0.73 4.62 -5.28
CA TYR A 37 0.44 4.72 -6.17
C TYR A 37 1.64 3.99 -5.60
N SER A 38 2.04 4.33 -4.37
CA SER A 38 3.20 3.71 -3.71
C SER A 38 3.03 2.21 -3.47
N SER A 39 1.79 1.72 -3.34
CA SER A 39 1.50 0.30 -3.20
C SER A 39 1.31 -0.44 -4.54
N SER A 40 1.25 0.29 -5.67
CA SER A 40 1.09 -0.29 -7.00
C SER A 40 2.40 -0.83 -7.55
N ASN A 41 2.28 -1.88 -8.35
CA ASN A 41 3.40 -2.42 -9.11
C ASN A 41 3.45 -1.81 -10.51
N HIS A 42 4.29 -0.79 -10.70
CA HIS A 42 4.44 -0.11 -11.99
C HIS A 42 4.95 -1.03 -13.12
N LEU A 43 5.74 -2.07 -12.78
CA LEU A 43 6.22 -3.04 -13.76
C LEU A 43 5.13 -4.01 -14.20
N LEU A 44 4.08 -4.20 -13.39
CA LEU A 44 2.96 -5.06 -13.74
C LEU A 44 2.26 -4.57 -15.00
N GLU A 45 2.19 -3.26 -15.22
CA GLU A 45 1.59 -2.66 -16.41
C GLU A 45 2.32 -3.08 -17.70
N GLN A 46 3.64 -3.19 -17.65
CA GLN A 46 4.47 -3.64 -18.76
C GLN A 46 4.29 -5.14 -19.05
N VAL A 47 4.21 -5.97 -17.99
CA VAL A 47 4.15 -7.43 -18.15
C VAL A 47 2.73 -7.98 -18.32
N ARG A 48 1.68 -7.26 -17.89
CA ARG A 48 0.28 -7.72 -17.98
C ARG A 48 -0.22 -7.87 -19.43
N ARG A 49 0.42 -7.21 -20.39
CA ARG A 49 -0.01 -7.18 -21.80
C ARG A 49 -1.47 -6.67 -21.89
N ASN A 50 -2.33 -7.40 -22.60
CA ASN A 50 -3.77 -7.10 -22.74
C ASN A 50 -4.65 -7.81 -21.69
N LYS A 51 -4.06 -8.38 -20.64
CA LYS A 51 -4.86 -9.02 -19.59
C LYS A 51 -5.63 -7.98 -18.80
N PRO A 52 -6.94 -8.18 -18.55
CA PRO A 52 -7.70 -7.30 -17.67
C PRO A 52 -7.08 -7.30 -16.26
N CYS A 53 -7.11 -6.13 -15.62
CA CYS A 53 -6.59 -5.92 -14.28
C CYS A 53 -7.64 -5.26 -13.40
N ILE A 54 -7.86 -5.80 -12.21
CA ILE A 54 -8.66 -5.16 -11.17
C ILE A 54 -7.71 -4.65 -10.10
N LYS A 55 -7.62 -3.33 -9.95
CA LYS A 55 -6.94 -2.68 -8.83
C LYS A 55 -7.89 -2.61 -7.64
N VAL A 56 -7.66 -3.46 -6.66
CA VAL A 56 -8.45 -3.51 -5.42
C VAL A 56 -7.85 -2.52 -4.44
N LEU A 57 -8.55 -1.43 -4.14
CA LEU A 57 -8.17 -0.46 -3.12
C LEU A 57 -8.65 -0.96 -1.76
N ASN A 58 -7.84 -1.82 -1.13
CA ASN A 58 -8.15 -2.43 0.16
C ASN A 58 -7.93 -1.47 1.33
N LYS A 59 -8.52 -1.76 2.48
CA LYS A 59 -8.57 -0.90 3.67
C LYS A 59 -9.25 0.44 3.40
N ASN A 60 -10.25 0.43 2.52
CA ASN A 60 -11.01 1.60 2.14
C ASN A 60 -11.71 2.28 3.33
N ASP A 61 -11.97 1.55 4.39
CA ASP A 61 -12.47 2.04 5.68
C ASP A 61 -11.49 2.99 6.40
N LEU A 62 -10.21 2.91 6.11
CA LEU A 62 -9.14 3.73 6.69
C LEU A 62 -8.74 4.93 5.81
N ALA A 63 -9.12 4.93 4.53
CA ALA A 63 -8.72 5.93 3.56
C ALA A 63 -9.74 7.08 3.45
N ASP A 64 -9.27 8.26 3.05
CA ASP A 64 -10.12 9.41 2.72
C ASP A 64 -11.05 9.05 1.56
N PRO A 65 -12.38 9.20 1.74
CA PRO A 65 -13.34 8.85 0.70
C PRO A 65 -13.24 9.69 -0.58
N ALA A 66 -12.88 10.97 -0.45
CA ALA A 66 -12.75 11.85 -1.60
C ALA A 66 -11.52 11.48 -2.43
N VAL A 67 -10.39 11.25 -1.76
CA VAL A 67 -9.13 10.81 -2.38
C VAL A 67 -9.31 9.42 -3.01
N THR A 68 -9.99 8.48 -2.32
CA THR A 68 -10.28 7.16 -2.88
C THR A 68 -11.09 7.26 -4.19
N ARG A 69 -12.12 8.12 -4.25
CA ARG A 69 -12.89 8.35 -5.48
C ARG A 69 -12.02 8.91 -6.61
N ALA A 70 -11.12 9.84 -6.31
CA ALA A 70 -10.18 10.40 -7.29
C ALA A 70 -9.25 9.32 -7.85
N TRP A 71 -8.72 8.42 -7.01
CA TRP A 71 -7.91 7.28 -7.45
C TRP A 71 -8.69 6.28 -8.31
N VAL A 72 -9.94 5.99 -7.98
CA VAL A 72 -10.80 5.14 -8.82
C VAL A 72 -10.92 5.72 -10.22
N GLN A 73 -11.23 7.02 -10.32
CA GLN A 73 -11.31 7.71 -11.61
C GLN A 73 -9.99 7.71 -12.36
N HIS A 74 -8.87 7.92 -11.65
CA HIS A 74 -7.54 7.91 -12.24
C HIS A 74 -7.20 6.55 -12.86
N PHE A 75 -7.34 5.46 -12.12
CA PHE A 75 -7.00 4.12 -12.62
C PHE A 75 -7.93 3.65 -13.75
N GLN A 76 -9.18 4.05 -13.75
CA GLN A 76 -10.13 3.68 -14.80
C GLN A 76 -9.87 4.34 -16.17
N LYS A 77 -8.96 5.33 -16.23
CA LYS A 77 -8.49 5.89 -17.51
C LYS A 77 -7.63 4.91 -18.30
N SER A 78 -6.96 3.97 -17.63
CA SER A 78 -6.11 2.97 -18.27
C SER A 78 -6.96 1.86 -18.90
N ALA A 79 -6.68 1.53 -20.17
CA ALA A 79 -7.40 0.49 -20.89
C ALA A 79 -7.29 -0.88 -20.22
N GLY A 80 -8.40 -1.59 -20.06
CA GLY A 80 -8.46 -2.90 -19.43
C GLY A 80 -8.26 -2.90 -17.91
N VAL A 81 -8.23 -1.72 -17.27
CA VAL A 81 -8.15 -1.58 -15.81
C VAL A 81 -9.53 -1.25 -15.23
N ARG A 82 -9.85 -1.85 -14.10
CA ARG A 82 -10.96 -1.48 -13.23
C ARG A 82 -10.45 -1.28 -11.81
N ALA A 83 -10.93 -0.24 -11.14
CA ALA A 83 -10.62 -0.01 -9.74
C ALA A 83 -11.85 -0.31 -8.86
N LEU A 84 -11.62 -1.00 -7.76
CA LEU A 84 -12.67 -1.42 -6.83
C LEU A 84 -12.22 -1.15 -5.38
N PRO A 85 -12.76 -0.11 -4.72
CA PRO A 85 -12.55 0.07 -3.29
C PRO A 85 -13.30 -1.01 -2.51
N LEU A 86 -12.63 -1.61 -1.52
CA LEU A 86 -13.27 -2.57 -0.61
C LEU A 86 -12.49 -2.72 0.70
N VAL A 87 -13.12 -3.40 1.64
CA VAL A 87 -12.51 -3.92 2.86
C VAL A 87 -12.43 -5.44 2.74
N ALA A 88 -11.22 -6.00 2.73
CA ALA A 88 -10.99 -7.43 2.47
C ALA A 88 -11.74 -8.39 3.43
N LYS A 89 -12.13 -7.91 4.62
CA LYS A 89 -12.95 -8.66 5.58
C LYS A 89 -14.45 -8.52 5.33
N ASN A 90 -14.89 -7.57 4.51
CA ASN A 90 -16.29 -7.31 4.22
C ASN A 90 -16.80 -8.26 3.12
N ILE A 91 -17.51 -9.31 3.52
CA ILE A 91 -17.99 -10.36 2.62
C ILE A 91 -18.86 -9.82 1.46
N PRO A 92 -19.85 -8.92 1.68
CA PRO A 92 -20.62 -8.29 0.61
C PRO A 92 -19.75 -7.58 -0.45
N GLU A 93 -18.76 -6.81 -0.01
CA GLU A 93 -17.86 -6.11 -0.93
C GLU A 93 -16.98 -7.07 -1.72
N VAL A 94 -16.46 -8.11 -1.06
CA VAL A 94 -15.66 -9.16 -1.71
C VAL A 94 -16.50 -9.98 -2.72
N LYS A 95 -17.79 -10.17 -2.49
CA LYS A 95 -18.70 -10.76 -3.48
C LYS A 95 -18.83 -9.89 -4.74
N SER A 96 -18.77 -8.56 -4.61
CA SER A 96 -18.79 -7.67 -5.77
C SER A 96 -17.54 -7.84 -6.65
N LEU A 97 -16.38 -8.13 -6.05
CA LEU A 97 -15.15 -8.47 -6.78
C LEU A 97 -15.32 -9.74 -7.63
N VAL A 98 -15.96 -10.80 -7.08
CA VAL A 98 -16.26 -12.03 -7.84
C VAL A 98 -17.14 -11.73 -9.05
N LYS A 99 -18.17 -10.90 -8.87
CA LYS A 99 -19.05 -10.47 -9.96
C LYS A 99 -18.26 -9.73 -11.04
N LEU A 100 -17.37 -8.82 -10.65
CA LEU A 100 -16.52 -8.06 -11.57
C LEU A 100 -15.55 -8.97 -12.34
N CYS A 101 -14.96 -9.97 -11.71
CA CYS A 101 -14.12 -10.97 -12.38
C CYS A 101 -14.88 -11.67 -13.52
N LYS A 102 -16.13 -12.13 -13.24
CA LYS A 102 -16.97 -12.79 -14.24
C LYS A 102 -17.38 -11.87 -15.39
N GLN A 103 -17.59 -10.58 -15.11
CA GLN A 103 -17.90 -9.59 -16.14
C GLN A 103 -16.71 -9.33 -17.08
N LEU A 104 -15.48 -9.32 -16.54
CA LEU A 104 -14.28 -9.07 -17.34
C LEU A 104 -13.80 -10.28 -18.14
N VAL A 105 -14.17 -11.49 -17.71
CA VAL A 105 -13.78 -12.75 -18.37
C VAL A 105 -15.02 -13.63 -18.57
N PRO A 106 -16.00 -13.20 -19.40
CA PRO A 106 -17.31 -13.86 -19.50
C PRO A 106 -17.25 -15.26 -20.12
N GLN A 107 -16.18 -15.57 -20.88
CA GLN A 107 -15.98 -16.88 -21.50
C GLN A 107 -15.49 -17.96 -20.52
N ARG A 108 -15.23 -17.60 -19.26
CA ARG A 108 -14.77 -18.50 -18.20
C ARG A 108 -15.64 -18.38 -16.95
N GLY A 109 -15.30 -19.14 -15.89
CA GLY A 109 -16.04 -19.10 -14.63
C GLY A 109 -17.14 -20.16 -14.53
N ASN A 110 -17.23 -21.05 -15.53
CA ASN A 110 -18.12 -22.21 -15.55
C ASN A 110 -17.42 -23.46 -14.96
N PRO A 111 -18.16 -24.49 -14.56
CA PRO A 111 -17.58 -25.78 -14.15
C PRO A 111 -16.63 -26.32 -15.21
N GLY A 112 -15.41 -26.71 -14.81
CA GLY A 112 -14.35 -27.17 -15.71
C GLY A 112 -13.52 -26.07 -16.39
N TYR A 113 -13.97 -24.83 -16.41
CA TYR A 113 -13.28 -23.68 -17.03
C TYR A 113 -13.19 -22.49 -16.07
N PRO A 114 -12.46 -22.60 -14.94
CA PRO A 114 -12.36 -21.51 -13.99
C PRO A 114 -11.63 -20.30 -14.57
N ILE A 115 -11.92 -19.10 -14.04
CA ILE A 115 -11.16 -17.88 -14.31
C ILE A 115 -9.82 -18.03 -13.57
N ARG A 116 -8.73 -18.15 -14.32
CA ARG A 116 -7.38 -18.21 -13.76
C ARG A 116 -6.93 -16.82 -13.40
N THR A 117 -6.86 -16.54 -12.11
CA THR A 117 -6.65 -15.19 -11.57
C THR A 117 -5.35 -15.13 -10.78
N MET A 118 -4.43 -14.26 -11.18
CA MET A 118 -3.24 -13.95 -10.39
C MET A 118 -3.58 -12.86 -9.38
N VAL A 119 -3.21 -13.06 -8.10
CA VAL A 119 -3.35 -12.05 -7.05
C VAL A 119 -1.97 -11.58 -6.65
N VAL A 120 -1.72 -10.28 -6.83
CA VAL A 120 -0.46 -9.61 -6.51
C VAL A 120 -0.68 -8.45 -5.54
N GLY A 121 0.37 -7.99 -4.89
CA GLY A 121 0.35 -6.83 -4.00
C GLY A 121 1.53 -6.84 -3.04
N ILE A 122 1.81 -5.69 -2.46
CA ILE A 122 2.88 -5.51 -1.47
C ILE A 122 2.61 -6.30 -0.18
N PRO A 123 3.62 -6.51 0.68
CA PRO A 123 3.41 -7.09 2.01
C PRO A 123 2.38 -6.27 2.82
N ASN A 124 1.67 -6.93 3.70
CA ASN A 124 0.70 -6.35 4.66
C ASN A 124 -0.45 -5.52 4.03
N VAL A 125 -0.64 -5.57 2.71
CA VAL A 125 -1.75 -4.90 2.02
C VAL A 125 -3.11 -5.58 2.24
N GLY A 126 -3.11 -6.82 2.77
CA GLY A 126 -4.32 -7.60 3.03
C GLY A 126 -4.65 -8.65 1.96
N LYS A 127 -3.68 -9.01 1.11
CA LYS A 127 -3.82 -10.03 0.06
C LYS A 127 -4.32 -11.38 0.60
N SER A 128 -3.65 -11.93 1.62
CA SER A 128 -4.05 -13.21 2.24
C SER A 128 -5.44 -13.13 2.90
N THR A 129 -5.79 -11.99 3.49
CA THR A 129 -7.13 -11.75 4.04
C THR A 129 -8.19 -11.80 2.95
N LEU A 130 -7.94 -11.12 1.82
CA LEU A 130 -8.85 -11.11 0.67
C LEU A 130 -9.05 -12.53 0.11
N ILE A 131 -7.95 -13.30 -0.05
CA ILE A 131 -7.99 -14.68 -0.55
C ILE A 131 -8.82 -15.57 0.41
N ASN A 132 -8.61 -15.45 1.72
CA ASN A 132 -9.35 -16.22 2.71
C ASN A 132 -10.85 -15.88 2.70
N THR A 133 -11.20 -14.60 2.56
CA THR A 133 -12.60 -14.16 2.44
C THR A 133 -13.24 -14.67 1.14
N LEU A 134 -12.52 -14.63 0.02
CA LEU A 134 -12.96 -15.19 -1.26
C LEU A 134 -13.19 -16.70 -1.18
N ALA A 135 -12.35 -17.40 -0.42
CA ALA A 135 -12.43 -18.85 -0.23
C ALA A 135 -13.48 -19.29 0.81
N GLY A 136 -13.93 -18.36 1.66
CA GLY A 136 -14.82 -18.66 2.78
C GLY A 136 -14.17 -19.52 3.88
N ARG A 137 -12.85 -19.66 3.87
CA ARG A 137 -12.06 -20.44 4.84
C ARG A 137 -10.61 -19.97 4.90
N SER A 138 -9.91 -20.27 5.98
CA SER A 138 -8.49 -19.94 6.12
C SER A 138 -7.64 -20.90 5.29
N ILE A 139 -7.12 -20.42 4.16
CA ILE A 139 -6.23 -21.17 3.25
C ILE A 139 -4.87 -20.52 3.19
N ALA A 140 -4.82 -19.19 3.01
CA ALA A 140 -3.60 -18.42 2.98
C ALA A 140 -3.20 -18.01 4.40
N LYS A 141 -1.92 -18.15 4.74
CA LYS A 141 -1.42 -17.71 6.05
C LYS A 141 -1.50 -16.18 6.13
N VAL A 142 -2.13 -15.69 7.18
CA VAL A 142 -2.20 -14.25 7.51
C VAL A 142 -1.18 -13.98 8.62
N GLY A 143 -0.36 -12.94 8.47
CA GLY A 143 0.60 -12.54 9.49
C GLY A 143 1.13 -11.13 9.22
N ASP A 144 1.50 -10.43 10.28
CA ASP A 144 2.04 -9.06 10.23
C ASP A 144 3.52 -9.01 9.81
N ARG A 145 4.13 -10.17 9.53
CA ARG A 145 5.52 -10.27 9.06
C ARG A 145 5.57 -10.24 7.54
N PRO A 146 6.50 -9.51 6.94
CA PRO A 146 6.73 -9.56 5.49
C PRO A 146 7.03 -10.99 5.01
N ALA A 147 6.59 -11.33 3.78
CA ALA A 147 6.88 -12.60 3.11
C ALA A 147 6.30 -13.88 3.76
N VAL A 148 5.04 -13.84 4.23
CA VAL A 148 4.35 -15.03 4.77
C VAL A 148 4.11 -16.10 3.69
N THR A 149 3.86 -15.71 2.44
CA THR A 149 3.71 -16.61 1.28
C THR A 149 5.08 -16.77 0.61
N MET A 150 5.69 -17.95 0.73
CA MET A 150 7.05 -18.20 0.22
C MET A 150 7.09 -18.80 -1.19
N ARG A 151 5.99 -19.39 -1.68
CA ARG A 151 5.89 -20.00 -3.02
C ARG A 151 4.52 -19.74 -3.62
N PRO A 152 4.42 -19.60 -4.97
CA PRO A 152 3.13 -19.50 -5.64
C PRO A 152 2.25 -20.71 -5.32
N GLN A 153 0.99 -20.48 -4.96
CA GLN A 153 0.01 -21.52 -4.66
C GLN A 153 -1.19 -21.39 -5.59
N GLN A 154 -1.74 -22.53 -6.01
CA GLN A 154 -3.00 -22.57 -6.74
C GLN A 154 -4.13 -22.88 -5.74
N ILE A 155 -5.11 -22.00 -5.68
CA ILE A 155 -6.23 -22.09 -4.75
C ILE A 155 -7.53 -22.12 -5.56
N PRO A 156 -8.16 -23.28 -5.74
CA PRO A 156 -9.48 -23.37 -6.36
C PRO A 156 -10.55 -22.81 -5.41
N LEU A 157 -11.37 -21.91 -5.94
CA LEU A 157 -12.53 -21.37 -5.23
C LEU A 157 -13.82 -21.98 -5.78
N ASN A 158 -14.82 -22.18 -4.91
CA ASN A 158 -16.11 -22.77 -5.27
C ASN A 158 -16.99 -21.84 -6.15
N ASN A 159 -16.51 -20.64 -6.47
CA ASN A 159 -17.22 -19.62 -7.23
C ASN A 159 -16.80 -19.52 -8.71
N GLY A 160 -16.01 -20.49 -9.21
CA GLY A 160 -15.53 -20.53 -10.58
C GLY A 160 -14.22 -19.73 -10.82
N ILE A 161 -13.48 -19.40 -9.76
CA ILE A 161 -12.19 -18.74 -9.84
C ILE A 161 -11.10 -19.68 -9.35
N LEU A 162 -9.97 -19.74 -10.06
CA LEU A 162 -8.73 -20.37 -9.63
C LEU A 162 -7.70 -19.28 -9.35
N ILE A 163 -7.32 -19.13 -8.08
CA ILE A 163 -6.33 -18.13 -7.67
C ILE A 163 -4.93 -18.71 -7.79
N PHE A 164 -4.03 -17.91 -8.38
CA PHE A 164 -2.59 -18.05 -8.28
C PHE A 164 -2.09 -17.00 -7.28
N ASP A 165 -1.91 -17.40 -6.02
CA ASP A 165 -1.38 -16.53 -4.98
C ASP A 165 0.13 -16.38 -5.17
N THR A 166 0.60 -15.13 -5.21
CA THR A 166 2.01 -14.81 -5.33
C THR A 166 2.57 -14.30 -4.00
N PRO A 167 3.87 -14.50 -3.72
CA PRO A 167 4.52 -13.82 -2.61
C PRO A 167 4.23 -12.32 -2.63
N GLY A 168 4.05 -11.71 -1.46
CA GLY A 168 3.99 -10.25 -1.34
C GLY A 168 5.37 -9.68 -1.69
N LEU A 169 5.45 -9.01 -2.83
CA LEU A 169 6.70 -8.42 -3.31
C LEU A 169 6.60 -6.91 -3.17
N LEU A 170 7.58 -6.33 -2.49
CA LEU A 170 7.82 -4.89 -2.57
C LEU A 170 8.55 -4.64 -3.88
N TRP A 171 7.97 -3.79 -4.69
CA TRP A 171 8.56 -3.36 -5.95
C TRP A 171 9.40 -2.12 -5.65
N PRO A 172 10.60 -2.04 -6.15
CA PRO A 172 11.33 -0.80 -6.01
C PRO A 172 10.82 0.23 -7.02
N ALA A 173 9.99 1.14 -6.58
CA ALA A 173 10.06 2.51 -7.02
C ALA A 173 11.12 3.16 -6.14
N MET A 174 12.37 2.74 -6.29
CA MET A 174 13.43 3.00 -5.30
C MET A 174 14.05 4.38 -5.40
N ASP A 175 13.72 5.13 -6.42
CA ASP A 175 14.17 6.52 -6.57
C ASP A 175 13.18 7.49 -5.92
N ASP A 176 11.97 7.02 -5.53
CA ASP A 176 10.96 7.79 -4.83
C ASP A 176 11.08 7.61 -3.30
N GLN A 177 11.81 8.50 -2.65
CA GLN A 177 11.92 8.52 -1.19
C GLN A 177 10.56 8.74 -0.51
N GLY A 178 9.69 9.58 -1.07
CA GLY A 178 8.35 9.81 -0.54
C GLY A 178 7.53 8.54 -0.51
N GLY A 179 7.53 7.76 -1.59
CA GLY A 179 6.89 6.44 -1.66
C GLY A 179 7.44 5.48 -0.61
N ALA A 180 8.75 5.47 -0.37
CA ALA A 180 9.37 4.64 0.67
C ALA A 180 8.88 5.02 2.08
N TYR A 181 8.79 6.32 2.42
CA TYR A 181 8.25 6.78 3.69
C TYR A 181 6.76 6.49 3.85
N ARG A 182 5.97 6.58 2.78
CA ARG A 182 4.54 6.20 2.78
C ARG A 182 4.37 4.71 3.03
N LEU A 183 5.13 3.86 2.34
CA LEU A 183 5.15 2.41 2.56
C LEU A 183 5.55 2.06 4.00
N ALA A 184 6.55 2.77 4.55
CA ALA A 184 6.94 2.65 5.93
C ALA A 184 5.81 3.05 6.90
N THR A 185 5.15 4.18 6.65
CA THR A 185 4.02 4.66 7.44
C THR A 185 2.87 3.65 7.44
N SER A 186 2.58 3.01 6.32
CA SER A 186 1.53 1.98 6.21
C SER A 186 1.85 0.66 6.90
N GLY A 187 3.13 0.40 7.21
CA GLY A 187 3.62 -0.87 7.74
C GLY A 187 3.88 -1.94 6.68
N ALA A 188 3.98 -1.57 5.40
CA ALA A 188 4.37 -2.49 4.33
C ALA A 188 5.85 -2.89 4.45
N ILE A 189 6.67 -2.03 5.05
CA ILE A 189 8.08 -2.25 5.34
C ILE A 189 8.21 -2.78 6.78
N GLY A 190 9.04 -3.80 6.97
CA GLY A 190 9.26 -4.43 8.29
C GLY A 190 10.02 -3.51 9.27
N ALA A 191 9.77 -3.69 10.55
CA ALA A 191 10.30 -2.87 11.65
C ALA A 191 11.83 -2.78 11.69
N ASN A 192 12.54 -3.83 11.27
CA ASN A 192 14.01 -3.87 11.33
C ASN A 192 14.71 -2.97 10.30
N ALA A 193 13.97 -2.39 9.35
CA ALA A 193 14.50 -1.52 8.29
C ALA A 193 14.17 -0.04 8.50
N LEU A 194 13.52 0.31 9.64
CA LEU A 194 12.93 1.62 9.85
C LEU A 194 13.54 2.36 11.03
N ASP A 195 13.85 3.63 10.83
CA ASP A 195 13.92 4.59 11.91
C ASP A 195 12.49 5.14 12.14
N TYR A 196 11.85 4.66 13.20
CA TYR A 196 10.48 5.06 13.55
C TYR A 196 10.35 6.57 13.75
N THR A 197 11.37 7.24 14.28
CA THR A 197 11.36 8.69 14.51
C THR A 197 11.19 9.42 13.18
N ASN A 198 12.02 9.12 12.18
CA ASN A 198 11.94 9.78 10.88
C ASN A 198 10.63 9.47 10.14
N VAL A 199 10.13 8.23 10.22
CA VAL A 199 8.85 7.86 9.62
C VAL A 199 7.68 8.56 10.33
N GLY A 200 7.73 8.68 11.66
CA GLY A 200 6.74 9.41 12.45
C GLY A 200 6.73 10.90 12.14
N VAL A 201 7.90 11.51 11.99
CA VAL A 201 8.05 12.92 11.60
C VAL A 201 7.50 13.16 10.18
N PHE A 202 7.79 12.26 9.22
CA PHE A 202 7.19 12.32 7.88
C PHE A 202 5.65 12.26 7.94
N ALA A 203 5.11 11.30 8.69
CA ALA A 203 3.66 11.15 8.86
C ALA A 203 3.04 12.40 9.51
N ALA A 204 3.71 12.99 10.51
CA ALA A 204 3.29 14.25 11.14
C ALA A 204 3.30 15.41 10.14
N ALA A 205 4.36 15.56 9.33
CA ALA A 205 4.45 16.58 8.29
C ALA A 205 3.29 16.48 7.30
N TYR A 206 2.96 15.27 6.85
CA TYR A 206 1.83 15.03 5.97
C TYR A 206 0.51 15.41 6.63
N MET A 207 0.29 14.96 7.86
CA MET A 207 -0.93 15.23 8.63
C MET A 207 -1.12 16.72 8.90
N MET A 208 -0.05 17.46 9.22
CA MET A 208 -0.11 18.91 9.44
C MET A 208 -0.62 19.67 8.21
N ARG A 209 -0.23 19.22 7.02
CA ARG A 209 -0.62 19.87 5.76
C ARG A 209 -2.02 19.49 5.28
N ARG A 210 -2.36 18.20 5.39
CA ARG A 210 -3.60 17.66 4.78
C ARG A 210 -4.75 17.43 5.74
N TYR A 211 -4.45 17.13 6.99
CA TYR A 211 -5.43 16.72 8.00
C TYR A 211 -5.17 17.41 9.37
N PRO A 212 -4.94 18.75 9.40
CA PRO A 212 -4.60 19.45 10.64
C PRO A 212 -5.66 19.29 11.73
N ASP A 213 -6.95 19.30 11.35
CA ASP A 213 -8.05 19.17 12.29
C ASP A 213 -8.14 17.78 12.92
N LEU A 214 -7.83 16.72 12.17
CA LEU A 214 -7.76 15.35 12.70
C LEU A 214 -6.64 15.19 13.75
N LEU A 215 -5.50 15.87 13.55
CA LEU A 215 -4.42 15.90 14.55
C LEU A 215 -4.89 16.59 15.83
N LYS A 216 -5.49 17.80 15.69
CA LYS A 216 -5.97 18.59 16.83
C LYS A 216 -7.02 17.82 17.63
N GLU A 217 -8.01 17.26 16.95
CA GLU A 217 -9.10 16.52 17.57
C GLU A 217 -8.60 15.27 18.30
N ARG A 218 -7.79 14.44 17.62
CA ARG A 218 -7.34 13.15 18.15
C ARG A 218 -6.42 13.31 19.34
N TYR A 219 -5.48 14.27 19.30
CA TYR A 219 -4.45 14.45 20.30
C TYR A 219 -4.71 15.64 21.24
N LYS A 220 -5.90 16.26 21.13
CA LYS A 220 -6.35 17.39 21.99
C LYS A 220 -5.37 18.56 21.94
N LEU A 221 -4.88 18.89 20.75
CA LEU A 221 -3.97 20.00 20.56
C LEU A 221 -4.77 21.29 20.32
N ALA A 222 -4.62 22.30 21.16
CA ALA A 222 -5.26 23.59 20.99
C ALA A 222 -4.78 24.26 19.68
N GLU A 223 -3.46 24.22 19.47
CA GLU A 223 -2.79 24.68 18.26
C GLU A 223 -1.80 23.60 17.79
N LEU A 224 -1.49 23.59 16.49
CA LEU A 224 -0.44 22.72 15.99
C LEU A 224 0.92 23.35 16.28
N PRO A 225 1.89 22.56 16.75
CA PRO A 225 3.28 22.99 16.81
C PRO A 225 3.81 23.40 15.40
N GLU A 226 4.89 24.16 15.39
CA GLU A 226 5.46 24.69 14.14
C GLU A 226 6.15 23.62 13.30
N THR A 227 6.75 22.62 13.96
CA THR A 227 7.52 21.57 13.27
C THR A 227 6.88 20.19 13.42
N PRO A 228 7.06 19.32 12.43
CA PRO A 228 6.58 17.93 12.51
C PRO A 228 7.18 17.13 13.67
N TYR A 229 8.40 17.43 14.07
CA TYR A 229 9.07 16.82 15.21
C TYR A 229 8.35 17.16 16.52
N GLU A 230 8.02 18.42 16.73
CA GLU A 230 7.27 18.89 17.91
C GLU A 230 5.86 18.30 17.95
N VAL A 231 5.24 18.04 16.77
CA VAL A 231 3.96 17.31 16.71
C VAL A 231 4.12 15.90 17.24
N VAL A 232 5.20 15.19 16.88
CA VAL A 232 5.47 13.84 17.41
C VAL A 232 5.69 13.89 18.93
N GLU A 233 6.39 14.90 19.45
CA GLU A 233 6.53 15.09 20.89
C GLU A 233 5.20 15.38 21.60
N ALA A 234 4.36 16.27 21.02
CA ALA A 234 3.06 16.59 21.58
C ALA A 234 2.14 15.37 21.61
N VAL A 235 2.14 14.57 20.53
CA VAL A 235 1.47 13.27 20.48
C VAL A 235 2.01 12.33 21.56
N GLY A 236 3.33 12.28 21.74
CA GLY A 236 3.99 11.49 22.78
C GLY A 236 3.54 11.86 24.20
N ARG A 237 3.44 13.14 24.50
CA ARG A 237 2.88 13.64 25.78
C ARG A 237 1.43 13.19 25.95
N CYS A 238 0.60 13.36 24.92
CA CYS A 238 -0.81 12.95 24.95
C CYS A 238 -0.97 11.45 25.19
N LEU A 239 -0.10 10.61 24.61
CA LEU A 239 -0.16 9.14 24.69
C LEU A 239 0.64 8.56 25.87
N GLY A 240 1.23 9.40 26.72
CA GLY A 240 2.01 8.95 27.88
C GLY A 240 3.35 8.29 27.54
N CYS A 241 3.95 8.65 26.40
CA CYS A 241 5.28 8.20 26.00
C CYS A 241 6.36 9.04 26.70
N ILE A 242 6.43 8.96 28.02
CA ILE A 242 7.30 9.79 28.86
C ILE A 242 8.30 8.90 29.62
N MET A 243 9.55 9.32 29.64
CA MET A 243 10.65 8.73 30.42
C MET A 243 10.71 9.35 31.81
N SER A 244 11.55 8.77 32.70
CA SER A 244 11.89 9.38 34.00
C SER A 244 12.43 10.81 33.79
N GLY A 245 11.95 11.75 34.61
CA GLY A 245 12.30 13.17 34.46
C GLY A 245 11.37 13.97 33.55
N GLY A 246 10.27 13.38 33.02
CA GLY A 246 9.26 14.13 32.26
C GLY A 246 9.62 14.37 30.79
N VAL A 247 10.72 13.81 30.32
CA VAL A 247 11.16 13.93 28.89
C VAL A 247 10.38 12.97 28.02
N VAL A 248 9.96 13.40 26.83
CA VAL A 248 9.26 12.55 25.87
C VAL A 248 10.24 11.54 25.26
N ASP A 249 9.87 10.27 25.27
CA ASP A 249 10.49 9.24 24.44
C ASP A 249 9.98 9.36 23.01
N VAL A 250 10.68 10.11 22.19
CA VAL A 250 10.27 10.44 20.82
C VAL A 250 10.20 9.20 19.93
N HIS A 251 11.09 8.23 20.12
CA HIS A 251 11.06 6.98 19.36
C HIS A 251 9.77 6.20 19.66
N ARG A 252 9.45 6.01 20.94
CA ARG A 252 8.22 5.35 21.37
C ARG A 252 6.97 6.14 20.98
N ALA A 253 7.04 7.48 21.01
CA ALA A 253 5.97 8.37 20.56
C ALA A 253 5.68 8.16 19.08
N ALA A 254 6.71 8.18 18.23
CA ALA A 254 6.61 7.94 16.80
C ALA A 254 6.05 6.53 16.49
N GLU A 255 6.55 5.49 17.15
CA GLU A 255 6.04 4.13 16.99
C GLU A 255 4.54 4.05 17.34
N THR A 256 4.13 4.66 18.44
CA THR A 256 2.75 4.64 18.90
C THR A 256 1.85 5.46 17.97
N PHE A 257 2.32 6.62 17.51
CA PHE A 257 1.64 7.45 16.53
C PHE A 257 1.37 6.68 15.24
N LEU A 258 2.40 6.06 14.66
CA LEU A 258 2.26 5.24 13.45
C LEU A 258 1.28 4.06 13.63
N ARG A 259 1.30 3.43 14.81
CA ARG A 259 0.35 2.35 15.15
C ARG A 259 -1.09 2.87 15.17
N GLU A 260 -1.34 4.07 15.69
CA GLU A 260 -2.65 4.69 15.70
C GLU A 260 -3.12 5.06 14.29
N LEU A 261 -2.24 5.63 13.45
CA LEU A 261 -2.54 5.92 12.04
C LEU A 261 -2.91 4.64 11.26
N ARG A 262 -2.14 3.57 11.47
CA ARG A 262 -2.41 2.25 10.85
C ARG A 262 -3.74 1.65 11.28
N ALA A 263 -4.14 1.91 12.52
CA ALA A 263 -5.42 1.45 13.09
C ALA A 263 -6.61 2.38 12.77
N GLY A 264 -6.40 3.51 12.07
CA GLY A 264 -7.44 4.48 11.74
C GLY A 264 -7.94 5.32 12.92
N LYS A 265 -7.23 5.35 14.05
CA LYS A 265 -7.65 6.08 15.25
C LYS A 265 -7.59 7.61 15.08
N ALA A 266 -6.78 8.10 14.15
CA ALA A 266 -6.70 9.53 13.82
C ALA A 266 -7.65 9.93 12.68
N GLY A 267 -8.58 9.06 12.30
CA GLY A 267 -9.53 9.30 11.21
C GLY A 267 -9.18 8.59 9.91
N ARG A 268 -9.93 8.90 8.87
CA ARG A 268 -9.73 8.35 7.52
C ARG A 268 -8.74 9.22 6.76
N ILE A 269 -7.57 8.64 6.44
CA ILE A 269 -6.43 9.38 5.93
C ILE A 269 -5.90 8.71 4.67
N SER A 270 -5.53 9.52 3.66
CA SER A 270 -4.78 9.08 2.49
C SER A 270 -3.46 9.83 2.42
N PHE A 271 -2.38 9.15 2.11
CA PHE A 271 -1.02 9.73 2.12
C PHE A 271 -0.53 10.14 0.73
N GLU A 272 -1.39 10.05 -0.29
CA GLU A 272 -1.09 10.48 -1.65
C GLU A 272 -2.37 10.73 -2.44
N GLU A 273 -2.29 11.63 -3.41
CA GLU A 273 -3.37 11.97 -4.32
C GLU A 273 -2.93 11.77 -5.78
N PRO A 274 -3.85 11.44 -6.71
CA PRO A 274 -3.46 11.29 -8.10
C PRO A 274 -3.07 12.64 -8.71
N GLY A 275 -1.88 12.68 -9.32
CA GLY A 275 -1.38 13.88 -9.99
C GLY A 275 -0.73 14.90 -9.06
N THR A 276 -0.33 14.53 -7.85
CA THR A 276 0.48 15.40 -6.99
C THR A 276 1.79 15.77 -7.71
N PRO A 277 2.10 17.08 -7.89
CA PRO A 277 3.33 17.51 -8.51
C PRO A 277 4.58 17.14 -7.70
N GLU A 278 5.69 16.88 -8.38
CA GLU A 278 6.95 16.47 -7.74
C GLU A 278 7.53 17.54 -6.80
N ASP A 279 7.34 18.82 -7.11
CA ASP A 279 7.77 19.93 -6.27
C ASP A 279 7.01 19.98 -4.93
N VAL A 280 5.72 19.67 -4.92
CA VAL A 280 4.91 19.57 -3.70
C VAL A 280 5.40 18.40 -2.83
N GLU A 281 5.78 17.29 -3.46
CA GLU A 281 6.35 16.14 -2.77
C GLU A 281 7.71 16.48 -2.15
N ALA A 282 8.59 17.10 -2.93
CA ALA A 282 9.92 17.54 -2.48
C ALA A 282 9.83 18.54 -1.32
N GLU A 283 8.84 19.44 -1.35
CA GLU A 283 8.59 20.39 -0.27
C GLU A 283 8.14 19.71 1.02
N LEU A 284 7.28 18.67 0.92
CA LEU A 284 6.84 17.88 2.05
C LEU A 284 8.03 17.15 2.71
N LEU A 285 8.90 16.55 1.90
CA LEU A 285 10.08 15.83 2.40
C LEU A 285 11.04 16.81 3.12
N ARG A 286 11.27 17.99 2.56
CA ARG A 286 12.08 19.05 3.21
C ARG A 286 11.44 19.51 4.51
N PHE A 287 10.13 19.70 4.55
CA PHE A 287 9.41 20.06 5.77
C PHE A 287 9.53 18.99 6.85
N ALA A 288 9.61 17.72 6.46
CA ALA A 288 9.87 16.60 7.36
C ALA A 288 11.37 16.46 7.74
N GLY A 289 12.26 17.34 7.28
CA GLY A 289 13.71 17.26 7.52
C GLY A 289 14.38 16.10 6.78
N ILE A 290 13.79 15.63 5.69
CA ILE A 290 14.32 14.52 4.88
C ILE A 290 15.07 15.12 3.69
N GLU A 291 16.37 14.77 3.56
CA GLU A 291 17.17 15.17 2.41
C GLU A 291 16.64 14.52 1.13
N VAL A 292 16.28 15.35 0.17
CA VAL A 292 15.93 14.91 -1.18
C VAL A 292 17.24 14.82 -1.95
N GLY A 293 17.72 13.59 -2.20
CA GLY A 293 18.90 13.39 -3.06
C GLY A 293 18.62 13.91 -4.45
N GLU A 294 19.60 14.62 -5.05
CA GLU A 294 19.53 15.01 -6.46
C GLU A 294 19.33 13.76 -7.32
N GLN A 295 18.23 13.71 -8.05
CA GLN A 295 17.97 12.65 -9.00
C GLN A 295 19.01 12.73 -10.11
N HIS A 296 19.97 11.81 -10.11
CA HIS A 296 20.81 11.59 -11.29
C HIS A 296 19.89 11.08 -12.41
N GLN A 297 19.61 11.97 -13.37
CA GLN A 297 19.06 11.62 -14.67
C GLN A 297 20.08 10.72 -15.40
N GLN A 298 20.12 9.46 -15.07
CA GLN A 298 20.72 8.45 -15.93
C GLN A 298 19.60 7.89 -16.81
N ALA A 299 19.56 8.39 -18.04
CA ALA A 299 18.81 7.79 -19.12
C ALA A 299 19.15 6.28 -19.21
N PRO A 300 18.20 5.41 -19.50
CA PRO A 300 18.50 3.99 -19.70
C PRO A 300 19.39 3.83 -20.91
N ILE A 301 20.60 3.32 -20.69
CA ILE A 301 21.46 2.84 -21.76
C ILE A 301 20.76 1.63 -22.35
N MET A 302 20.23 1.78 -23.57
CA MET A 302 19.75 0.66 -24.37
C MET A 302 20.98 -0.14 -24.80
N PRO A 303 21.06 -1.43 -24.52
CA PRO A 303 22.05 -2.27 -25.16
C PRO A 303 21.68 -2.47 -26.63
N GLU A 304 22.65 -2.35 -27.51
CA GLU A 304 22.58 -2.66 -28.95
C GLU A 304 22.28 -4.16 -29.19
#